data_269164fccb30a40382ccd98d39f2306f
#
_entry.id   269164fccb30a40382ccd98d39f2306f
#
_cell.length_a   1.000
_cell.length_b   1.000
_cell.length_c   1.000
_cell.angle_alpha   90.00
_cell.angle_beta   90.00
_cell.angle_gamma   90.00
#
_symmetry.space_group_name_H-M   'P 1'
#
loop_
_entity.id
_entity.type
_entity.pdbx_description
1 polymer ?
#
loop_
_entity_poly.entity_id
_entity_poly.type
_entity_poly.pdbx_seq_one_letter_code
_entity_poly.pdbx_strand_id
1 'polypeptide(L)'
;MRNIEDLFSPPQNFAGLTSPYADLPTAKVVILPVPYDSTTEWHSGTREGPQAIVNASQYLELYDIELNREIYKAGIHTLPKVQPLLNSPEEMIDRVYRIAGKLTKQAKFLVMLGGEHSLSLGMVQALKEKNQDLCVLQLDAHADLRDEYLGTKYSHACIMRRILELCPIVQVGIRSLSWEEQQFLTQNNMHPFFAMPSSGLASPADIIASLSDNVYVSIDLDVFDPSIMPAVGTPEPGGMQWHEVLNLLRSVTLHKRVIGFDLVELCPKEGPASCAFLAAKLAYKLIGYAIT
;
A
#
# COMPACT_ATOMS: atom_id res chain seq x y z
N MET A 1 -3.25 -21.02 -36.11
CA MET A 1 -2.36 -19.86 -36.41
C MET A 1 -2.19 -19.09 -35.11
N ARG A 2 -0.96 -18.82 -34.71
CA ARG A 2 -0.74 -17.88 -33.56
C ARG A 2 -1.29 -16.53 -33.93
N ASN A 3 -2.01 -15.89 -33.02
CA ASN A 3 -2.55 -14.55 -33.27
C ASN A 3 -1.37 -13.57 -33.43
N ILE A 4 -1.45 -12.60 -34.30
CA ILE A 4 -0.36 -11.62 -34.52
C ILE A 4 0.00 -10.88 -33.21
N GLU A 5 -0.97 -10.74 -32.31
CA GLU A 5 -0.80 -10.14 -30.99
C GLU A 5 0.20 -10.90 -30.13
N ASP A 6 0.32 -12.24 -30.30
CA ASP A 6 1.27 -13.09 -29.56
C ASP A 6 2.75 -12.81 -29.95
N LEU A 7 2.98 -11.97 -30.95
CA LEU A 7 4.33 -11.60 -31.42
C LEU A 7 4.84 -10.31 -30.77
N PHE A 8 4.00 -9.60 -30.03
CA PHE A 8 4.37 -8.36 -29.36
C PHE A 8 4.54 -8.56 -27.85
N SER A 9 5.31 -7.66 -27.24
CA SER A 9 5.41 -7.61 -25.78
C SER A 9 4.06 -7.26 -25.16
N PRO A 10 3.75 -7.75 -23.94
CA PRO A 10 2.52 -7.41 -23.25
C PRO A 10 2.42 -5.88 -23.02
N PRO A 11 1.19 -5.35 -22.90
CA PRO A 11 0.99 -3.94 -22.60
C PRO A 11 1.71 -3.51 -21.31
N GLN A 12 2.20 -2.26 -21.28
CA GLN A 12 2.90 -1.69 -20.13
C GLN A 12 1.90 -1.27 -19.02
N ASN A 13 1.15 -2.25 -18.51
CA ASN A 13 0.19 -2.08 -17.42
C ASN A 13 0.35 -3.22 -16.40
N PHE A 14 -0.35 -3.12 -15.28
CA PHE A 14 -0.31 -4.15 -14.24
C PHE A 14 -0.86 -5.48 -14.80
N ALA A 15 -0.09 -6.55 -14.61
CA ALA A 15 -0.36 -7.89 -15.11
C ALA A 15 -0.36 -8.04 -16.66
N GLY A 16 0.08 -7.03 -17.43
CA GLY A 16 0.17 -7.11 -18.89
C GLY A 16 -1.16 -7.34 -19.59
N LEU A 17 -2.25 -6.86 -19.05
CA LEU A 17 -3.62 -7.16 -19.47
C LEU A 17 -3.99 -6.44 -20.78
N THR A 18 -4.78 -7.12 -21.59
CA THR A 18 -5.42 -6.58 -22.81
C THR A 18 -6.91 -6.30 -22.57
N SER A 19 -7.58 -5.63 -23.55
CA SER A 19 -9.04 -5.52 -23.55
C SER A 19 -9.70 -6.92 -23.55
N PRO A 20 -10.84 -7.10 -22.86
CA PRO A 20 -11.59 -6.08 -22.10
C PRO A 20 -11.13 -5.92 -20.64
N TYR A 21 -10.14 -6.68 -20.17
CA TYR A 21 -9.73 -6.73 -18.75
C TYR A 21 -8.93 -5.52 -18.30
N ALA A 22 -8.31 -4.79 -19.25
CA ALA A 22 -7.58 -3.55 -18.98
C ALA A 22 -8.42 -2.28 -19.14
N ASP A 23 -9.68 -2.35 -19.57
CA ASP A 23 -10.47 -1.18 -19.96
C ASP A 23 -11.10 -0.50 -18.75
N LEU A 24 -10.88 0.79 -18.57
CA LEU A 24 -11.38 1.55 -17.42
C LEU A 24 -12.91 1.43 -17.19
N PRO A 25 -13.77 1.46 -18.20
CA PRO A 25 -15.21 1.37 -17.99
C PRO A 25 -15.64 0.05 -17.32
N THR A 26 -15.02 -1.07 -17.72
CA THR A 26 -15.37 -2.43 -17.27
C THR A 26 -14.59 -2.89 -16.05
N ALA A 27 -13.39 -2.36 -15.84
CA ALA A 27 -12.53 -2.76 -14.72
C ALA A 27 -13.18 -2.43 -13.36
N LYS A 28 -13.15 -3.40 -12.43
CA LYS A 28 -13.53 -3.17 -11.02
C LYS A 28 -12.42 -2.52 -10.24
N VAL A 29 -11.16 -2.78 -10.60
CA VAL A 29 -9.95 -2.31 -9.91
C VAL A 29 -9.25 -1.27 -10.77
N VAL A 30 -8.77 -0.22 -10.13
CA VAL A 30 -7.93 0.81 -10.76
C VAL A 30 -6.61 0.93 -10.00
N ILE A 31 -5.51 0.70 -10.73
CA ILE A 31 -4.15 0.93 -10.24
C ILE A 31 -3.78 2.39 -10.50
N LEU A 32 -3.34 3.08 -9.46
CA LEU A 32 -2.89 4.46 -9.49
C LEU A 32 -1.38 4.53 -9.19
N PRO A 33 -0.50 4.60 -10.21
CA PRO A 33 0.94 4.74 -9.98
C PRO A 33 1.31 6.19 -9.62
N VAL A 34 1.94 6.40 -8.46
CA VAL A 34 2.32 7.73 -7.94
C VAL A 34 3.83 7.78 -7.65
N PRO A 35 4.67 8.13 -8.64
CA PRO A 35 6.13 8.13 -8.52
C PRO A 35 6.63 9.42 -7.84
N TYR A 36 6.65 9.43 -6.51
CA TYR A 36 7.06 10.59 -5.71
C TYR A 36 7.83 10.17 -4.47
N ASP A 37 8.96 10.86 -4.18
CA ASP A 37 9.79 10.66 -2.99
C ASP A 37 10.57 11.95 -2.67
N SER A 38 9.93 12.91 -2.08
CA SER A 38 10.50 14.23 -1.79
C SER A 38 10.91 14.41 -0.34
N THR A 39 10.41 13.59 0.58
CA THR A 39 10.67 13.71 2.02
C THR A 39 11.48 12.54 2.57
N THR A 40 11.84 11.57 1.73
CA THR A 40 12.65 10.41 2.14
C THR A 40 14.00 10.83 2.70
N GLU A 41 14.39 10.16 3.81
CA GLU A 41 15.74 10.26 4.37
C GLU A 41 16.68 9.26 3.71
N TRP A 42 17.81 9.07 4.23
CA TRP A 42 18.89 8.15 3.92
C TRP A 42 18.95 7.67 2.45
N HIS A 43 18.01 6.82 2.01
CA HIS A 43 17.94 6.29 0.64
C HIS A 43 16.70 6.80 -0.10
N SER A 44 16.93 7.68 -1.08
CA SER A 44 15.89 8.09 -2.04
C SER A 44 15.78 7.06 -3.18
N GLY A 45 14.66 7.01 -3.87
CA GLY A 45 14.46 6.14 -5.05
C GLY A 45 13.15 5.37 -5.02
N THR A 46 12.32 5.57 -4.00
CA THR A 46 11.00 4.96 -3.91
C THR A 46 10.05 5.45 -5.01
N ARG A 47 10.34 6.61 -5.64
CA ARG A 47 9.65 7.07 -6.87
C ARG A 47 9.71 6.07 -8.03
N GLU A 48 10.69 5.18 -8.05
CA GLU A 48 10.82 4.13 -9.07
C GLU A 48 9.97 2.89 -8.73
N GLY A 49 9.50 2.76 -7.50
CA GLY A 49 8.71 1.64 -7.00
C GLY A 49 7.49 1.32 -7.84
N PRO A 50 6.60 2.29 -8.15
CA PRO A 50 5.40 2.05 -8.94
C PRO A 50 5.68 1.38 -10.30
N GLN A 51 6.70 1.86 -11.01
CA GLN A 51 7.06 1.28 -12.31
C GLN A 51 7.69 -0.10 -12.17
N ALA A 52 8.52 -0.31 -11.15
CA ALA A 52 9.13 -1.60 -10.90
C ALA A 52 8.06 -2.67 -10.60
N ILE A 53 7.05 -2.33 -9.78
CA ILE A 53 5.91 -3.21 -9.49
C ILE A 53 5.11 -3.53 -10.75
N VAL A 54 4.77 -2.52 -11.57
CA VAL A 54 4.04 -2.72 -12.83
C VAL A 54 4.85 -3.60 -13.79
N ASN A 55 6.15 -3.37 -13.92
CA ASN A 55 7.01 -4.20 -14.78
C ASN A 55 7.06 -5.66 -14.29
N ALA A 56 7.25 -5.87 -12.99
CA ALA A 56 7.30 -7.21 -12.40
C ALA A 56 5.96 -7.94 -12.52
N SER A 57 4.84 -7.22 -12.42
CA SER A 57 3.50 -7.81 -12.48
C SER A 57 3.18 -8.50 -13.80
N GLN A 58 3.85 -8.12 -14.89
CA GLN A 58 3.68 -8.75 -16.22
C GLN A 58 4.17 -10.19 -16.27
N TYR A 59 4.95 -10.61 -15.29
CA TYR A 59 5.51 -11.97 -15.18
C TYR A 59 4.83 -12.82 -14.11
N LEU A 60 3.72 -12.34 -13.56
CA LEU A 60 2.92 -13.11 -12.59
C LEU A 60 2.11 -14.20 -13.31
N GLU A 61 2.05 -15.36 -12.66
CA GLU A 61 0.99 -16.31 -13.00
C GLU A 61 -0.35 -15.75 -12.52
N LEU A 62 -1.30 -15.63 -13.45
CA LEU A 62 -2.58 -14.95 -13.22
C LEU A 62 -3.64 -15.85 -12.57
N TYR A 63 -3.46 -17.16 -12.59
CA TYR A 63 -4.28 -18.08 -11.81
C TYR A 63 -3.78 -18.13 -10.36
N ASP A 64 -4.69 -17.86 -9.43
CA ASP A 64 -4.38 -17.95 -8.00
C ASP A 64 -4.85 -19.29 -7.43
N ILE A 65 -3.87 -20.13 -7.01
CA ILE A 65 -4.12 -21.49 -6.53
C ILE A 65 -4.86 -21.51 -5.18
N GLU A 66 -4.69 -20.52 -4.33
CA GLU A 66 -5.36 -20.43 -3.03
C GLU A 66 -6.84 -20.06 -3.20
N LEU A 67 -7.11 -19.06 -4.05
CA LEU A 67 -8.47 -18.62 -4.37
C LEU A 67 -9.15 -19.48 -5.46
N ASN A 68 -8.40 -20.37 -6.08
CA ASN A 68 -8.85 -21.25 -7.16
C ASN A 68 -9.52 -20.48 -8.32
N ARG A 69 -8.91 -19.35 -8.74
CA ARG A 69 -9.48 -18.47 -9.78
C ARG A 69 -8.45 -17.55 -10.44
N GLU A 70 -8.85 -16.97 -11.55
CA GLU A 70 -8.12 -15.95 -12.29
C GLU A 70 -8.62 -14.56 -11.86
N ILE A 71 -7.87 -13.89 -10.94
CA ILE A 71 -8.24 -12.63 -10.32
C ILE A 71 -8.41 -11.52 -11.37
N TYR A 72 -7.57 -11.48 -12.40
CA TYR A 72 -7.58 -10.45 -13.44
C TYR A 72 -8.91 -10.35 -14.20
N LYS A 73 -9.73 -11.40 -14.21
CA LYS A 73 -11.06 -11.40 -14.87
C LYS A 73 -12.05 -10.42 -14.26
N ALA A 74 -11.76 -9.90 -13.07
CA ALA A 74 -12.52 -8.78 -12.50
C ALA A 74 -12.31 -7.46 -13.25
N GLY A 75 -11.28 -7.39 -14.10
CA GLY A 75 -10.80 -6.19 -14.76
C GLY A 75 -9.92 -5.33 -13.85
N ILE A 76 -8.70 -5.07 -14.29
CA ILE A 76 -7.71 -4.24 -13.60
C ILE A 76 -7.19 -3.21 -14.58
N HIS A 77 -7.59 -1.97 -14.41
CA HIS A 77 -7.11 -0.85 -15.24
C HIS A 77 -5.92 -0.17 -14.56
N THR A 78 -4.87 0.08 -15.33
CA THR A 78 -3.71 0.84 -14.84
C THR A 78 -3.74 2.24 -15.44
N LEU A 79 -3.85 3.25 -14.57
CA LEU A 79 -3.78 4.65 -14.99
C LEU A 79 -2.36 5.06 -15.42
N PRO A 80 -2.20 6.09 -16.23
CA PRO A 80 -0.92 6.73 -16.41
C PRO A 80 -0.33 7.19 -15.08
N LYS A 81 1.00 7.25 -14.99
CA LYS A 81 1.68 7.76 -13.79
C LYS A 81 1.21 9.16 -13.45
N VAL A 82 0.95 9.41 -12.16
CA VAL A 82 0.67 10.76 -11.68
C VAL A 82 1.92 11.61 -11.86
N GLN A 83 1.78 12.78 -12.46
CA GLN A 83 2.89 13.71 -12.60
C GLN A 83 3.24 14.29 -11.22
N PRO A 84 4.50 14.15 -10.75
CA PRO A 84 4.90 14.67 -9.45
C PRO A 84 4.84 16.21 -9.40
N LEU A 85 4.54 16.73 -8.21
CA LEU A 85 4.72 18.15 -7.86
C LEU A 85 5.96 18.30 -6.99
N LEU A 86 6.82 19.24 -7.34
CA LEU A 86 8.08 19.47 -6.63
C LEU A 86 7.99 20.60 -5.60
N ASN A 87 6.85 21.31 -5.55
CA ASN A 87 6.68 22.50 -4.69
C ASN A 87 6.60 22.11 -3.20
N SER A 88 5.72 21.18 -2.88
CA SER A 88 5.57 20.69 -1.52
C SER A 88 4.93 19.31 -1.47
N PRO A 89 5.20 18.51 -0.41
CA PRO A 89 4.51 17.25 -0.16
C PRO A 89 2.99 17.43 -0.04
N GLU A 90 2.54 18.50 0.61
CA GLU A 90 1.11 18.82 0.80
C GLU A 90 0.39 18.96 -0.55
N GLU A 91 0.95 19.69 -1.50
CA GLU A 91 0.36 19.83 -2.84
C GLU A 91 0.32 18.50 -3.61
N MET A 92 1.31 17.63 -3.38
CA MET A 92 1.31 16.31 -3.98
C MET A 92 0.24 15.40 -3.38
N ILE A 93 0.05 15.44 -2.06
CA ILE A 93 -1.03 14.76 -1.34
C ILE A 93 -2.40 15.25 -1.85
N ASP A 94 -2.61 16.57 -1.98
CA ASP A 94 -3.85 17.13 -2.55
C ASP A 94 -4.09 16.64 -3.99
N ARG A 95 -3.04 16.51 -4.81
CA ARG A 95 -3.16 15.92 -6.15
C ARG A 95 -3.67 14.49 -6.11
N VAL A 96 -3.13 13.65 -5.24
CA VAL A 96 -3.60 12.27 -5.03
C VAL A 96 -5.06 12.28 -4.57
N TYR A 97 -5.41 13.10 -3.58
CA TYR A 97 -6.78 13.25 -3.10
C TYR A 97 -7.76 13.60 -4.22
N ARG A 98 -7.45 14.58 -5.06
CA ARG A 98 -8.33 14.98 -6.19
C ARG A 98 -8.52 13.87 -7.21
N ILE A 99 -7.46 13.10 -7.52
CA ILE A 99 -7.55 11.98 -8.45
C ILE A 99 -8.40 10.87 -7.83
N ALA A 100 -8.07 10.43 -6.62
CA ALA A 100 -8.80 9.39 -5.90
C ALA A 100 -10.28 9.76 -5.71
N GLY A 101 -10.59 11.02 -5.35
CA GLY A 101 -11.95 11.52 -5.19
C GLY A 101 -12.80 11.46 -6.48
N LYS A 102 -12.18 11.62 -7.65
CA LYS A 102 -12.87 11.41 -8.94
C LYS A 102 -13.14 9.92 -9.21
N LEU A 103 -12.20 9.05 -8.87
CA LEU A 103 -12.31 7.61 -9.11
C LEU A 103 -13.31 6.94 -8.13
N THR A 104 -13.33 7.35 -6.88
CA THR A 104 -14.29 6.83 -5.89
C THR A 104 -15.75 7.10 -6.28
N LYS A 105 -16.01 8.20 -7.03
CA LYS A 105 -17.35 8.48 -7.59
C LYS A 105 -17.80 7.44 -8.61
N GLN A 106 -16.89 6.71 -9.22
CA GLN A 106 -17.16 5.66 -10.20
C GLN A 106 -17.28 4.26 -9.55
N ALA A 107 -17.33 4.17 -8.21
CA ALA A 107 -17.39 2.92 -7.45
C ALA A 107 -16.28 1.91 -7.80
N LYS A 108 -15.08 2.40 -8.11
CA LYS A 108 -13.90 1.56 -8.39
C LYS A 108 -13.19 1.22 -7.09
N PHE A 109 -12.64 0.01 -7.03
CA PHE A 109 -11.69 -0.37 -5.99
C PHE A 109 -10.32 0.21 -6.33
N LEU A 110 -9.77 1.03 -5.44
CA LEU A 110 -8.54 1.76 -5.72
C LEU A 110 -7.32 1.10 -5.09
N VAL A 111 -6.29 0.95 -5.88
CA VAL A 111 -4.96 0.49 -5.47
C VAL A 111 -3.94 1.56 -5.85
N MET A 112 -3.30 2.20 -4.86
CA MET A 112 -2.18 3.08 -5.15
C MET A 112 -0.87 2.29 -5.08
N LEU A 113 -0.07 2.41 -6.11
CA LEU A 113 1.34 2.03 -6.07
C LEU A 113 2.11 3.33 -5.84
N GLY A 114 2.55 3.53 -4.61
CA GLY A 114 3.17 4.77 -4.18
C GLY A 114 4.69 4.79 -4.35
N GLY A 115 5.23 5.96 -4.18
CA GLY A 115 6.62 6.20 -3.82
C GLY A 115 6.73 6.18 -2.30
N GLU A 116 6.97 7.35 -1.69
CA GLU A 116 7.04 7.48 -0.24
C GLU A 116 5.67 7.39 0.46
N HIS A 117 5.66 7.09 1.77
CA HIS A 117 4.44 6.84 2.55
C HIS A 117 3.54 8.08 2.73
N SER A 118 4.06 9.30 2.58
CA SER A 118 3.28 10.54 2.69
C SER A 118 2.03 10.58 1.79
N LEU A 119 2.07 9.86 0.67
CA LEU A 119 1.01 9.84 -0.34
C LEU A 119 -0.30 9.21 0.14
N SER A 120 -0.24 8.31 1.12
CA SER A 120 -1.38 7.56 1.65
C SER A 120 -2.47 8.48 2.23
N LEU A 121 -2.09 9.65 2.76
CA LEU A 121 -3.04 10.65 3.26
C LEU A 121 -4.05 11.07 2.19
N GLY A 122 -3.60 11.30 0.94
CA GLY A 122 -4.49 11.71 -0.14
C GLY A 122 -5.54 10.66 -0.49
N MET A 123 -5.15 9.39 -0.44
CA MET A 123 -6.08 8.26 -0.63
C MET A 123 -7.11 8.20 0.51
N VAL A 124 -6.64 8.28 1.76
CA VAL A 124 -7.50 8.22 2.95
C VAL A 124 -8.49 9.38 2.98
N GLN A 125 -8.06 10.61 2.68
CA GLN A 125 -8.94 11.78 2.57
C GLN A 125 -10.09 11.52 1.59
N ALA A 126 -9.79 11.03 0.39
CA ALA A 126 -10.78 10.77 -0.63
C ALA A 126 -11.78 9.65 -0.27
N LEU A 127 -11.30 8.62 0.39
CA LEU A 127 -12.13 7.48 0.80
C LEU A 127 -12.99 7.81 2.03
N LYS A 128 -12.47 8.63 2.96
CA LYS A 128 -13.18 9.06 4.17
C LYS A 128 -14.44 9.87 3.87
N GLU A 129 -14.46 10.65 2.79
CA GLU A 129 -15.65 11.40 2.37
C GLU A 129 -16.90 10.52 2.20
N LYS A 130 -16.71 9.26 1.80
CA LYS A 130 -17.80 8.31 1.53
C LYS A 130 -17.98 7.23 2.60
N ASN A 131 -17.00 7.07 3.47
CA ASN A 131 -16.98 5.98 4.46
C ASN A 131 -16.72 6.58 5.84
N GLN A 132 -17.81 7.02 6.52
CA GLN A 132 -17.69 7.73 7.82
C GLN A 132 -17.07 6.86 8.93
N ASP A 133 -17.22 5.55 8.86
CA ASP A 133 -16.63 4.56 9.77
C ASP A 133 -15.28 4.00 9.30
N LEU A 134 -14.62 4.68 8.35
CA LEU A 134 -13.30 4.28 7.87
C LEU A 134 -12.29 4.25 9.00
N CYS A 135 -11.49 3.18 9.07
CA CYS A 135 -10.21 3.14 9.75
C CYS A 135 -9.08 2.74 8.79
N VAL A 136 -7.84 3.01 9.18
CA VAL A 136 -6.64 2.59 8.43
C VAL A 136 -5.96 1.45 9.18
N LEU A 137 -5.69 0.35 8.47
CA LEU A 137 -4.75 -0.68 8.89
C LEU A 137 -3.40 -0.35 8.26
N GLN A 138 -2.43 0.03 9.08
CA GLN A 138 -1.04 0.23 8.67
C GLN A 138 -0.24 -1.03 8.95
N LEU A 139 0.43 -1.54 7.93
CA LEU A 139 1.48 -2.55 8.06
C LEU A 139 2.82 -1.86 7.79
N ASP A 140 3.71 -1.80 8.77
CA ASP A 140 4.89 -0.93 8.73
C ASP A 140 5.90 -1.31 9.82
N ALA A 141 7.18 -1.04 9.59
CA ALA A 141 8.20 -1.06 10.64
C ALA A 141 8.14 0.19 11.52
N HIS A 142 7.72 1.32 10.96
CA HIS A 142 7.76 2.64 11.57
C HIS A 142 6.37 3.11 12.03
N ALA A 143 6.33 3.93 13.10
CA ALA A 143 5.06 4.44 13.60
C ALA A 143 4.48 5.57 12.75
N ASP A 144 5.33 6.40 12.12
CA ASP A 144 4.96 7.56 11.29
C ASP A 144 4.07 8.58 11.99
N LEU A 145 4.27 8.72 13.31
CA LEU A 145 3.47 9.53 14.20
C LEU A 145 4.14 10.84 14.64
N ARG A 146 5.27 11.24 14.04
CA ARG A 146 5.90 12.53 14.31
C ARG A 146 4.92 13.66 14.00
N ASP A 147 4.95 14.72 14.80
CA ASP A 147 4.09 15.89 14.49
C ASP A 147 4.66 16.70 13.34
N GLU A 148 5.98 16.86 13.33
CA GLU A 148 6.73 17.53 12.26
C GLU A 148 8.06 16.82 12.06
N TYR A 149 8.54 16.76 10.83
CA TYR A 149 9.83 16.18 10.51
C TYR A 149 10.51 16.95 9.38
N LEU A 150 11.78 17.35 9.59
CA LEU A 150 12.56 18.17 8.65
C LEU A 150 11.82 19.40 8.11
N GLY A 151 11.04 20.08 8.99
CA GLY A 151 10.35 21.31 8.66
C GLY A 151 9.01 21.14 7.94
N THR A 152 8.46 19.93 7.92
CA THR A 152 7.13 19.69 7.34
C THR A 152 6.31 18.70 8.17
N LYS A 153 4.99 18.93 8.22
CA LYS A 153 4.01 18.01 8.81
C LYS A 153 3.53 16.93 7.86
N TYR A 154 3.94 17.03 6.59
CA TYR A 154 3.50 16.16 5.49
C TYR A 154 4.63 15.24 4.98
N SER A 155 5.60 14.94 5.83
CA SER A 155 6.64 13.96 5.57
C SER A 155 6.09 12.54 5.72
N HIS A 156 6.77 11.55 5.10
CA HIS A 156 6.52 10.13 5.31
C HIS A 156 6.45 9.79 6.81
N ALA A 157 7.38 10.28 7.64
CA ALA A 157 7.45 10.02 9.09
C ALA A 157 6.33 10.69 9.93
N CYS A 158 5.44 11.50 9.30
CA CYS A 158 4.36 12.23 9.96
C CYS A 158 2.96 11.76 9.50
N ILE A 159 2.91 10.87 8.53
CA ILE A 159 1.69 10.67 7.76
C ILE A 159 0.59 10.01 8.58
N MET A 160 0.92 9.07 9.44
CA MET A 160 -0.06 8.43 10.32
C MET A 160 -0.60 9.38 11.38
N ARG A 161 0.20 10.37 11.79
CA ARG A 161 -0.28 11.47 12.65
C ARG A 161 -1.36 12.29 11.94
N ARG A 162 -1.18 12.58 10.65
CA ARG A 162 -2.18 13.32 9.84
C ARG A 162 -3.41 12.49 9.54
N ILE A 163 -3.26 11.19 9.28
CA ILE A 163 -4.38 10.27 9.07
C ILE A 163 -5.21 10.13 10.34
N LEU A 164 -4.58 10.09 11.51
CA LEU A 164 -5.26 10.00 12.80
C LEU A 164 -6.21 11.18 13.08
N GLU A 165 -5.94 12.36 12.50
CA GLU A 165 -6.85 13.52 12.55
C GLU A 165 -8.17 13.29 11.79
N LEU A 166 -8.20 12.30 10.89
CA LEU A 166 -9.36 11.97 10.03
C LEU A 166 -10.12 10.73 10.49
N CYS A 167 -9.42 9.70 10.92
CA CYS A 167 -9.99 8.42 11.28
C CYS A 167 -9.04 7.60 12.18
N PRO A 168 -9.57 6.59 12.91
CA PRO A 168 -8.75 5.67 13.68
C PRO A 168 -7.72 4.95 12.81
N ILE A 169 -6.58 4.61 13.41
CA ILE A 169 -5.53 3.78 12.81
C ILE A 169 -5.27 2.56 13.68
N VAL A 170 -4.97 1.43 13.05
CA VAL A 170 -4.48 0.20 13.68
C VAL A 170 -3.13 -0.12 13.05
N GLN A 171 -2.09 -0.11 13.86
CA GLN A 171 -0.69 -0.25 13.41
C GLN A 171 -0.16 -1.64 13.74
N VAL A 172 0.44 -2.32 12.76
CA VAL A 172 0.97 -3.70 12.89
C VAL A 172 2.38 -3.77 12.33
N GLY A 173 3.28 -4.42 13.06
CA GLY A 173 4.66 -4.63 12.65
C GLY A 173 5.62 -3.59 13.17
N ILE A 174 5.14 -2.60 13.92
CA ILE A 174 5.94 -1.49 14.42
C ILE A 174 7.09 -2.00 15.31
N ARG A 175 8.32 -1.56 14.99
CA ARG A 175 9.53 -1.93 15.72
C ARG A 175 10.59 -0.82 15.76
N SER A 176 10.28 0.30 15.09
CA SER A 176 11.11 1.51 15.07
C SER A 176 10.22 2.74 15.27
N LEU A 177 10.53 3.54 16.28
CA LEU A 177 9.85 4.80 16.58
C LEU A 177 10.73 5.70 17.45
N SER A 178 10.48 6.99 17.41
CA SER A 178 11.17 7.97 18.26
C SER A 178 10.58 8.02 19.66
N TRP A 179 11.33 8.61 20.61
CA TRP A 179 10.81 8.87 21.95
C TRP A 179 9.58 9.79 21.94
N GLU A 180 9.52 10.76 21.06
CA GLU A 180 8.36 11.64 20.88
C GLU A 180 7.10 10.85 20.49
N GLU A 181 7.24 9.93 19.55
CA GLU A 181 6.15 9.05 19.13
C GLU A 181 5.70 8.11 20.25
N GLN A 182 6.64 7.57 21.02
CA GLN A 182 6.32 6.76 22.20
C GLN A 182 5.53 7.57 23.25
N GLN A 183 5.92 8.81 23.49
CA GLN A 183 5.17 9.69 24.39
C GLN A 183 3.76 9.98 23.85
N PHE A 184 3.64 10.22 22.55
CA PHE A 184 2.34 10.44 21.91
C PHE A 184 1.43 9.22 22.02
N LEU A 185 1.92 8.03 21.76
CA LEU A 185 1.19 6.78 21.95
C LEU A 185 0.66 6.64 23.38
N THR A 186 1.52 6.89 24.37
CA THR A 186 1.15 6.81 25.79
C THR A 186 0.08 7.82 26.18
N GLN A 187 0.24 9.09 25.76
CA GLN A 187 -0.68 10.18 26.08
C GLN A 187 -2.08 9.98 25.46
N ASN A 188 -2.14 9.32 24.30
CA ASN A 188 -3.39 9.09 23.57
C ASN A 188 -3.94 7.65 23.76
N ASN A 189 -3.37 6.88 24.69
CA ASN A 189 -3.76 5.48 24.97
C ASN A 189 -3.82 4.63 23.70
N MET A 190 -2.84 4.79 22.82
CA MET A 190 -2.72 4.01 21.59
C MET A 190 -1.82 2.80 21.81
N HIS A 191 -2.19 1.68 21.25
CA HIS A 191 -1.50 0.40 21.43
C HIS A 191 -1.20 -0.28 20.07
N PRO A 192 -0.10 0.10 19.39
CA PRO A 192 0.35 -0.60 18.21
C PRO A 192 0.62 -2.08 18.50
N PHE A 193 0.39 -2.93 17.53
CA PHE A 193 0.83 -4.33 17.56
C PHE A 193 2.31 -4.39 17.16
N PHE A 194 3.18 -4.30 18.16
CA PHE A 194 4.62 -4.28 17.97
C PHE A 194 5.16 -5.64 17.50
N ALA A 195 6.12 -5.61 16.58
CA ALA A 195 6.93 -6.77 16.23
C ALA A 195 8.14 -6.85 17.16
N MET A 196 7.99 -7.52 18.31
CA MET A 196 9.06 -7.66 19.29
C MET A 196 9.33 -9.13 19.61
N PRO A 197 10.59 -9.51 19.88
CA PRO A 197 10.95 -10.90 20.21
C PRO A 197 10.19 -11.48 21.39
N SER A 198 9.82 -10.63 22.35
CA SER A 198 9.14 -11.05 23.60
C SER A 198 7.63 -11.25 23.46
N SER A 199 6.98 -10.60 22.49
CA SER A 199 5.52 -10.65 22.32
C SER A 199 5.08 -11.56 21.18
N GLY A 200 5.99 -11.93 20.28
CA GLY A 200 5.61 -12.55 19.01
C GLY A 200 4.78 -11.60 18.14
N LEU A 201 4.21 -12.13 17.07
CA LEU A 201 3.22 -11.40 16.27
C LEU A 201 1.85 -11.47 16.96
N ALA A 202 1.12 -10.36 16.90
CA ALA A 202 -0.26 -10.33 17.38
C ALA A 202 -1.14 -11.32 16.61
N SER A 203 -2.15 -11.86 17.27
CA SER A 203 -3.09 -12.73 16.58
C SER A 203 -3.92 -11.92 15.56
N PRO A 204 -4.23 -12.45 14.39
CA PRO A 204 -5.14 -11.79 13.45
C PRO A 204 -6.49 -11.42 14.09
N ALA A 205 -6.99 -12.21 15.03
CA ALA A 205 -8.26 -11.94 15.71
C ALA A 205 -8.23 -10.65 16.53
N ASP A 206 -7.14 -10.38 17.27
CA ASP A 206 -7.00 -9.17 18.08
C ASP A 206 -6.90 -7.92 17.18
N ILE A 207 -6.17 -8.04 16.07
CA ILE A 207 -6.07 -6.97 15.07
C ILE A 207 -7.45 -6.68 14.47
N ILE A 208 -8.18 -7.71 14.03
CA ILE A 208 -9.53 -7.58 13.45
C ILE A 208 -10.51 -6.96 14.44
N ALA A 209 -10.43 -7.31 15.73
CA ALA A 209 -11.29 -6.74 16.78
C ALA A 209 -11.08 -5.22 16.96
N SER A 210 -9.88 -4.72 16.62
CA SER A 210 -9.53 -3.31 16.71
C SER A 210 -9.95 -2.49 15.46
N LEU A 211 -10.35 -3.15 14.36
CA LEU A 211 -10.70 -2.50 13.10
C LEU A 211 -12.20 -2.15 13.03
N SER A 212 -12.50 -1.00 12.42
CA SER A 212 -13.86 -0.66 11.97
C SER A 212 -14.33 -1.59 10.84
N ASP A 213 -15.59 -1.47 10.42
CA ASP A 213 -16.12 -2.32 9.34
C ASP A 213 -15.52 -1.98 7.97
N ASN A 214 -15.25 -0.69 7.70
CA ASN A 214 -14.56 -0.27 6.48
C ASN A 214 -13.09 0.01 6.77
N VAL A 215 -12.20 -0.64 6.02
CA VAL A 215 -10.75 -0.59 6.23
C VAL A 215 -10.05 -0.14 4.95
N TYR A 216 -9.19 0.84 5.07
CA TYR A 216 -8.14 1.11 4.10
C TYR A 216 -6.84 0.45 4.59
N VAL A 217 -6.17 -0.31 3.73
CA VAL A 217 -4.91 -0.98 4.09
C VAL A 217 -3.74 -0.20 3.51
N SER A 218 -2.88 0.34 4.36
CA SER A 218 -1.64 1.00 3.94
C SER A 218 -0.47 0.08 4.27
N ILE A 219 0.29 -0.30 3.25
CA ILE A 219 1.40 -1.24 3.39
C ILE A 219 2.70 -0.56 3.01
N ASP A 220 3.48 -0.21 4.03
CA ASP A 220 4.89 0.04 3.85
C ASP A 220 5.62 -1.30 3.66
N LEU A 221 6.40 -1.41 2.59
CA LEU A 221 7.07 -2.69 2.28
C LEU A 221 8.20 -3.02 3.26
N ASP A 222 8.60 -2.08 4.11
CA ASP A 222 9.55 -2.34 5.19
C ASP A 222 8.92 -3.09 6.39
N VAL A 223 7.57 -3.30 6.40
CA VAL A 223 6.94 -4.24 7.34
C VAL A 223 7.54 -5.63 7.23
N PHE A 224 7.96 -6.01 6.03
CA PHE A 224 8.67 -7.27 5.82
C PHE A 224 10.06 -7.25 6.44
N ASP A 225 10.52 -8.44 6.82
CA ASP A 225 11.92 -8.59 7.24
C ASP A 225 12.88 -8.34 6.07
N PRO A 226 13.99 -7.63 6.29
CA PRO A 226 14.98 -7.35 5.23
C PRO A 226 15.56 -8.59 4.55
N SER A 227 15.42 -9.78 5.15
CA SER A 227 15.83 -11.04 4.51
C SER A 227 15.02 -11.38 3.25
N ILE A 228 13.80 -10.82 3.13
CA ILE A 228 12.92 -11.02 1.96
C ILE A 228 12.59 -9.71 1.23
N MET A 229 12.68 -8.55 1.92
CA MET A 229 12.40 -7.23 1.34
C MET A 229 13.48 -6.21 1.76
N PRO A 230 14.73 -6.35 1.28
CA PRO A 230 15.76 -5.35 1.52
C PRO A 230 15.59 -4.07 0.70
N ALA A 231 14.72 -4.08 -0.34
CA ALA A 231 14.56 -2.98 -1.31
C ALA A 231 13.63 -1.88 -0.77
N VAL A 232 13.97 -1.30 0.36
CA VAL A 232 13.26 -0.19 1.02
C VAL A 232 14.26 0.89 1.45
N GLY A 233 13.76 2.09 1.79
CA GLY A 233 14.61 3.21 2.21
C GLY A 233 15.27 2.97 3.56
N THR A 234 14.53 2.43 4.52
CA THR A 234 14.93 2.23 5.93
C THR A 234 14.61 0.81 6.40
N PRO A 235 15.42 -0.21 5.99
CA PRO A 235 15.16 -1.60 6.33
C PRO A 235 15.41 -1.86 7.82
N GLU A 236 14.37 -2.22 8.57
CA GLU A 236 14.45 -2.58 9.98
C GLU A 236 14.41 -4.11 10.15
N PRO A 237 15.36 -4.72 10.88
CA PRO A 237 15.36 -6.16 11.10
C PRO A 237 14.22 -6.62 12.02
N GLY A 238 13.85 -7.91 11.93
CA GLY A 238 12.81 -8.51 12.76
C GLY A 238 11.39 -8.27 12.25
N GLY A 239 11.24 -8.05 10.94
CA GLY A 239 9.96 -7.85 10.28
C GLY A 239 9.16 -9.11 10.01
N MET A 240 7.98 -8.92 9.44
CA MET A 240 7.04 -10.01 9.10
C MET A 240 7.53 -10.82 7.90
N GLN A 241 7.19 -12.10 7.88
CA GLN A 241 7.43 -12.97 6.75
C GLN A 241 6.23 -12.98 5.78
N TRP A 242 6.46 -13.43 4.55
CA TRP A 242 5.45 -13.47 3.49
C TRP A 242 4.10 -14.07 3.92
N HIS A 243 4.14 -15.26 4.53
CA HIS A 243 2.92 -15.94 4.94
C HIS A 243 2.21 -15.26 6.11
N GLU A 244 2.93 -14.57 6.98
CA GLU A 244 2.34 -13.84 8.10
C GLU A 244 1.52 -12.65 7.60
N VAL A 245 2.07 -11.87 6.66
CA VAL A 245 1.36 -10.75 6.02
C VAL A 245 0.14 -11.26 5.23
N LEU A 246 0.29 -12.32 4.43
CA LEU A 246 -0.83 -12.86 3.68
C LEU A 246 -1.95 -13.40 4.59
N ASN A 247 -1.61 -14.13 5.65
CA ASN A 247 -2.59 -14.67 6.59
C ASN A 247 -3.36 -13.55 7.30
N LEU A 248 -2.67 -12.47 7.69
CA LEU A 248 -3.32 -11.30 8.26
C LEU A 248 -4.28 -10.65 7.26
N LEU A 249 -3.79 -10.30 6.06
CA LEU A 249 -4.60 -9.63 5.03
C LEU A 249 -5.82 -10.46 4.61
N ARG A 250 -5.64 -11.78 4.46
CA ARG A 250 -6.76 -12.68 4.17
C ARG A 250 -7.77 -12.68 5.31
N SER A 251 -7.30 -12.76 6.55
CA SER A 251 -8.20 -12.74 7.72
C SER A 251 -8.96 -11.41 7.81
N VAL A 252 -8.31 -10.29 7.55
CA VAL A 252 -8.96 -8.97 7.51
C VAL A 252 -10.04 -8.93 6.44
N THR A 253 -9.75 -9.37 5.20
CA THR A 253 -10.73 -9.33 4.10
C THR A 253 -11.91 -10.29 4.27
N LEU A 254 -11.76 -11.33 5.09
CA LEU A 254 -12.87 -12.24 5.45
C LEU A 254 -13.86 -11.65 6.47
N HIS A 255 -13.41 -10.69 7.30
CA HIS A 255 -14.19 -10.16 8.41
C HIS A 255 -14.51 -8.68 8.27
N LYS A 256 -13.79 -7.95 7.43
CA LYS A 256 -13.91 -6.51 7.23
C LYS A 256 -13.98 -6.16 5.75
N ARG A 257 -14.63 -5.06 5.43
CA ARG A 257 -14.70 -4.55 4.07
C ARG A 257 -13.46 -3.71 3.78
N VAL A 258 -12.50 -4.29 3.08
CA VAL A 258 -11.36 -3.52 2.54
C VAL A 258 -11.86 -2.71 1.34
N ILE A 259 -11.74 -1.38 1.42
CA ILE A 259 -12.28 -0.44 0.41
C ILE A 259 -11.21 0.11 -0.55
N GLY A 260 -9.95 -0.18 -0.31
CA GLY A 260 -8.79 0.18 -1.10
C GLY A 260 -7.52 -0.09 -0.33
N PHE A 261 -6.38 0.00 -1.01
CA PHE A 261 -5.08 -0.15 -0.37
C PHE A 261 -3.99 0.58 -1.12
N ASP A 262 -2.85 0.76 -0.47
CA ASP A 262 -1.61 1.14 -1.13
C ASP A 262 -0.45 0.20 -0.80
N LEU A 263 0.56 0.23 -1.67
CA LEU A 263 1.91 -0.28 -1.44
C LEU A 263 2.89 0.86 -1.64
N VAL A 264 3.70 1.13 -0.64
CA VAL A 264 4.64 2.25 -0.60
C VAL A 264 6.05 1.80 -0.23
N GLU A 265 7.00 2.70 -0.37
CA GLU A 265 8.40 2.60 0.04
C GLU A 265 9.23 1.52 -0.69
N LEU A 266 8.76 0.94 -1.81
CA LEU A 266 9.65 0.13 -2.64
C LEU A 266 10.75 1.00 -3.24
N CYS A 267 12.00 0.73 -2.88
CA CYS A 267 13.20 1.36 -3.42
C CYS A 267 14.00 0.35 -4.27
N PRO A 268 13.72 0.19 -5.57
CA PRO A 268 14.21 -0.93 -6.36
C PRO A 268 15.73 -1.04 -6.45
N LYS A 269 16.46 0.07 -6.31
CA LYS A 269 17.93 0.10 -6.37
C LYS A 269 18.61 -0.47 -5.12
N GLU A 270 17.89 -0.60 -4.01
CA GLU A 270 18.43 -1.07 -2.73
C GLU A 270 18.32 -2.59 -2.56
N GLY A 271 17.77 -3.31 -3.55
CA GLY A 271 17.63 -4.75 -3.45
C GLY A 271 17.47 -5.47 -4.79
N PRO A 272 17.34 -6.79 -4.75
CA PRO A 272 17.16 -7.59 -5.96
C PRO A 272 15.78 -7.38 -6.59
N ALA A 273 15.66 -7.69 -7.89
CA ALA A 273 14.41 -7.60 -8.65
C ALA A 273 13.25 -8.46 -8.06
N SER A 274 13.59 -9.48 -7.25
CA SER A 274 12.59 -10.28 -6.53
C SER A 274 11.74 -9.46 -5.57
N CYS A 275 12.22 -8.33 -5.06
CA CYS A 275 11.44 -7.43 -4.20
C CYS A 275 10.28 -6.77 -4.97
N ALA A 276 10.52 -6.31 -6.19
CA ALA A 276 9.47 -5.79 -7.06
C ALA A 276 8.45 -6.89 -7.43
N PHE A 277 8.93 -8.11 -7.64
CA PHE A 277 8.06 -9.26 -7.89
C PHE A 277 7.20 -9.62 -6.67
N LEU A 278 7.80 -9.61 -5.46
CA LEU A 278 7.07 -9.81 -4.20
C LEU A 278 5.96 -8.76 -4.04
N ALA A 279 6.27 -7.47 -4.23
CA ALA A 279 5.30 -6.39 -4.14
C ALA A 279 4.18 -6.53 -5.19
N ALA A 280 4.50 -6.90 -6.44
CA ALA A 280 3.52 -7.15 -7.47
C ALA A 280 2.60 -8.33 -7.12
N LYS A 281 3.17 -9.43 -6.58
CA LYS A 281 2.40 -10.60 -6.13
C LYS A 281 1.52 -10.26 -4.94
N LEU A 282 2.00 -9.45 -3.99
CA LEU A 282 1.22 -8.98 -2.85
C LEU A 282 0.01 -8.15 -3.31
N ALA A 283 0.23 -7.19 -4.22
CA ALA A 283 -0.86 -6.41 -4.80
C ALA A 283 -1.91 -7.30 -5.47
N TYR A 284 -1.48 -8.26 -6.29
CA TYR A 284 -2.38 -9.18 -6.98
C TYR A 284 -3.18 -10.06 -6.00
N LYS A 285 -2.54 -10.59 -4.96
CA LYS A 285 -3.20 -11.39 -3.90
C LYS A 285 -4.23 -10.55 -3.15
N LEU A 286 -3.85 -9.34 -2.71
CA LEU A 286 -4.77 -8.48 -1.94
C LEU A 286 -5.96 -8.00 -2.78
N ILE A 287 -5.76 -7.70 -4.06
CA ILE A 287 -6.86 -7.50 -5.01
C ILE A 287 -7.79 -8.71 -4.98
N GLY A 288 -7.24 -9.92 -5.13
CA GLY A 288 -8.01 -11.16 -5.09
C GLY A 288 -8.81 -11.34 -3.81
N TYR A 289 -8.24 -11.06 -2.67
CA TYR A 289 -8.92 -11.16 -1.37
C TYR A 289 -10.04 -10.12 -1.20
N ALA A 290 -9.82 -8.89 -1.66
CA ALA A 290 -10.74 -7.78 -1.40
C ALA A 290 -11.97 -7.73 -2.32
N ILE A 291 -11.87 -8.27 -3.55
CA ILE A 291 -12.96 -8.20 -4.55
C ILE A 291 -13.74 -9.51 -4.70
N THR A 292 -13.56 -10.44 -3.79
CA THR A 292 -14.24 -11.75 -3.78
C THR A 292 -15.71 -11.65 -3.44
#